data_0fbbc2773f7a10c8624c0012e03f064d
#
_entry.id   0fbbc2773f7a10c8624c0012e03f064d
#
_cell.length_a   1.000
_cell.length_b   1.000
_cell.length_c   1.000
_cell.angle_alpha   90.00
_cell.angle_beta   90.00
_cell.angle_gamma   90.00
#
_symmetry.space_group_name_H-M   'P 1'
#
loop_
_entity.id
_entity.type
_entity.pdbx_description
1 polymer ?
#
loop_
_entity_poly.entity_id
_entity_poly.type
_entity_poly.pdbx_seq_one_letter_code
_entity_poly.pdbx_strand_id
1 'polypeptide(L)'
;MLKKSVPYILAIVLGIIFGYYMFDGEIHLSNILNKSSYVGFQIGVYNDLESAEKIKNRFDGSVLIQDEELYRVYYAILHNDKNIKLMERHMQENNINYYLKEFEINDMNLISELSNIENLMNDASSSLFLELNKKILSSYKGYKNEIESVA
;
A
#
# COMPACT_ATOMS: atom_id res chain seq x y z
N MET A 1 20.71 37.69 -43.16
CA MET A 1 19.87 37.47 -41.95
C MET A 1 19.74 36.00 -41.50
N LEU A 2 19.87 35.00 -42.36
CA LEU A 2 19.75 33.57 -42.01
C LEU A 2 20.80 33.03 -41.01
N LYS A 3 22.05 33.55 -41.05
CA LYS A 3 23.12 33.01 -40.19
C LYS A 3 22.94 33.25 -38.67
N LYS A 4 22.13 34.23 -38.26
CA LYS A 4 21.87 34.52 -36.83
C LYS A 4 20.74 33.70 -36.25
N SER A 5 19.90 33.11 -37.09
CA SER A 5 18.73 32.30 -36.64
C SER A 5 19.04 30.80 -36.45
N VAL A 6 20.14 30.32 -37.03
CA VAL A 6 20.55 28.91 -36.97
C VAL A 6 20.72 28.37 -35.54
N PRO A 7 21.41 29.10 -34.60
CA PRO A 7 21.55 28.58 -33.23
C PRO A 7 20.23 28.47 -32.47
N TYR A 8 19.26 29.35 -32.74
CA TYR A 8 17.94 29.30 -32.09
C TYR A 8 17.12 28.12 -32.61
N ILE A 9 17.16 27.84 -33.91
CA ILE A 9 16.48 26.70 -34.52
C ILE A 9 17.10 25.40 -33.99
N LEU A 10 18.43 25.34 -33.89
CA LEU A 10 19.13 24.16 -33.35
C LEU A 10 18.78 23.92 -31.89
N ALA A 11 18.67 24.96 -31.06
CA ALA A 11 18.28 24.85 -29.66
C ALA A 11 16.85 24.33 -29.50
N ILE A 12 15.90 24.77 -30.35
CA ILE A 12 14.52 24.30 -30.33
C ILE A 12 14.46 22.82 -30.75
N VAL A 13 15.17 22.44 -31.81
CA VAL A 13 15.20 21.03 -32.27
C VAL A 13 15.82 20.12 -31.22
N LEU A 14 16.93 20.53 -30.60
CA LEU A 14 17.55 19.79 -29.50
C LEU A 14 16.60 19.70 -28.29
N GLY A 15 15.89 20.76 -27.95
CA GLY A 15 14.90 20.76 -26.88
C GLY A 15 13.75 19.80 -27.14
N ILE A 16 13.26 19.70 -28.37
CA ILE A 16 12.22 18.76 -28.77
C ILE A 16 12.75 17.33 -28.74
N ILE A 17 13.96 17.07 -29.24
CA ILE A 17 14.58 15.74 -29.21
C ILE A 17 14.84 15.32 -27.77
N PHE A 18 15.39 16.18 -26.92
CA PHE A 18 15.60 15.90 -25.51
C PHE A 18 14.27 15.67 -24.78
N GLY A 19 13.25 16.49 -25.07
CA GLY A 19 11.90 16.31 -24.53
C GLY A 19 11.30 14.97 -24.93
N TYR A 20 11.44 14.58 -26.21
CA TYR A 20 10.98 13.29 -26.71
C TYR A 20 11.69 12.12 -26.03
N TYR A 21 13.04 12.14 -25.93
CA TYR A 21 13.80 11.10 -25.25
C TYR A 21 13.54 11.06 -23.72
N MET A 22 13.26 12.19 -23.10
CA MET A 22 12.89 12.23 -21.68
C MET A 22 11.45 11.77 -21.44
N PHE A 23 10.56 11.90 -22.45
CA PHE A 23 9.18 11.43 -22.35
C PHE A 23 9.01 9.98 -22.80
N ASP A 24 9.80 9.50 -23.78
CA ASP A 24 9.78 8.10 -24.26
C ASP A 24 10.72 7.19 -23.45
N GLY A 25 11.71 7.75 -22.78
CA GLY A 25 12.41 7.03 -21.72
C GLY A 25 11.43 6.92 -20.55
N GLU A 26 10.78 5.75 -20.43
CA GLU A 26 9.89 5.35 -19.35
C GLU A 26 10.33 5.85 -17.96
N ILE A 27 10.34 7.15 -17.77
CA ILE A 27 10.15 7.70 -16.45
C ILE A 27 8.68 7.41 -16.19
N HIS A 28 8.42 6.31 -15.56
CA HIS A 28 7.14 6.04 -14.93
C HIS A 28 6.89 7.12 -13.86
N LEU A 29 6.66 8.35 -14.32
CA LEU A 29 6.12 9.41 -13.44
C LEU A 29 4.83 8.92 -12.76
N SER A 30 4.08 8.02 -13.43
CA SER A 30 2.97 7.30 -12.84
C SER A 30 3.39 6.50 -11.60
N ASN A 31 4.54 5.83 -11.61
CA ASN A 31 5.03 5.08 -10.45
C ASN A 31 5.53 5.98 -9.31
N ILE A 32 5.99 7.20 -9.63
CA ILE A 32 6.41 8.18 -8.60
C ILE A 32 5.20 8.91 -8.02
N LEU A 33 4.16 9.16 -8.84
CA LEU A 33 2.95 9.88 -8.43
C LEU A 33 1.87 8.97 -7.81
N ASN A 34 1.99 7.63 -7.97
CA ASN A 34 0.98 6.67 -7.55
C ASN A 34 1.42 5.79 -6.37
N LYS A 35 2.44 6.19 -5.64
CA LYS A 35 2.77 5.59 -4.35
C LYS A 35 1.70 5.97 -3.34
N SER A 36 0.97 4.98 -2.85
CA SER A 36 0.05 5.17 -1.73
C SER A 36 0.69 4.67 -0.46
N SER A 37 0.80 5.57 0.52
CA SER A 37 1.24 5.22 1.87
C SER A 37 0.08 4.57 2.61
N TYR A 38 0.32 3.39 3.16
CA TYR A 38 -0.63 2.64 3.97
C TYR A 38 -0.12 2.51 5.39
N VAL A 39 -1.04 2.45 6.33
CA VAL A 39 -0.76 2.23 7.75
C VAL A 39 -1.23 0.84 8.14
N GLY A 40 -0.29 -0.02 8.55
CA GLY A 40 -0.56 -1.34 9.08
C GLY A 40 -0.67 -1.33 10.61
N PHE A 41 -1.76 -1.85 11.14
CA PHE A 41 -1.96 -2.10 12.57
C PHE A 41 -1.35 -3.45 12.92
N GLN A 42 -0.09 -3.44 13.30
CA GLN A 42 0.69 -4.64 13.61
C GLN A 42 0.48 -5.03 15.08
N ILE A 43 -0.02 -6.23 15.34
CA ILE A 43 -0.30 -6.74 16.69
C ILE A 43 0.77 -7.71 17.20
N GLY A 44 1.73 -8.09 16.36
CA GLY A 44 2.87 -8.91 16.76
C GLY A 44 3.93 -9.07 15.68
N VAL A 45 5.16 -9.32 16.12
CA VAL A 45 6.32 -9.70 15.28
C VAL A 45 7.03 -10.85 15.97
N TYR A 46 7.33 -11.90 15.22
CA TYR A 46 7.87 -13.15 15.75
C TYR A 46 8.97 -13.70 14.83
N ASN A 47 9.95 -14.38 15.43
CA ASN A 47 10.99 -15.10 14.69
C ASN A 47 10.54 -16.52 14.30
N ASP A 48 9.49 -17.03 14.93
CA ASP A 48 8.96 -18.37 14.68
C ASP A 48 7.48 -18.32 14.27
N LEU A 49 7.12 -19.24 13.37
CA LEU A 49 5.79 -19.36 12.82
C LEU A 49 4.72 -19.72 13.88
N GLU A 50 5.07 -20.61 14.81
CA GLU A 50 4.12 -21.12 15.82
C GLU A 50 3.61 -19.99 16.73
N SER A 51 4.51 -19.15 17.22
CA SER A 51 4.17 -17.97 18.03
C SER A 51 3.30 -16.98 17.25
N ALA A 52 3.63 -16.75 15.99
CA ALA A 52 2.86 -15.85 15.11
C ALA A 52 1.46 -16.39 14.85
N GLU A 53 1.31 -17.68 14.55
CA GLU A 53 0.01 -18.35 14.33
C GLU A 53 -0.84 -18.33 15.59
N LYS A 54 -0.26 -18.51 16.77
CA LYS A 54 -0.98 -18.44 18.04
C LYS A 54 -1.65 -17.07 18.22
N ILE A 55 -0.95 -16.00 17.89
CA ILE A 55 -1.52 -14.64 17.98
C ILE A 55 -2.53 -14.40 16.87
N LYS A 56 -2.22 -14.77 15.62
CA LYS A 56 -3.17 -14.68 14.51
C LYS A 56 -4.48 -15.40 14.81
N ASN A 57 -4.44 -16.59 15.42
CA ASN A 57 -5.63 -17.36 15.76
C ASN A 57 -6.42 -16.79 16.96
N ARG A 58 -5.77 -15.98 17.80
CA ARG A 58 -6.43 -15.27 18.91
C ARG A 58 -7.27 -14.08 18.44
N PHE A 59 -6.87 -13.46 17.32
CA PHE A 59 -7.51 -12.27 16.78
C PHE A 59 -8.15 -12.60 15.43
N ASP A 60 -9.43 -12.92 15.43
CA ASP A 60 -10.17 -13.25 14.22
C ASP A 60 -10.09 -12.11 13.19
N GLY A 61 -9.81 -12.48 11.95
CA GLY A 61 -9.66 -11.55 10.83
C GLY A 61 -8.25 -10.95 10.68
N SER A 62 -7.31 -11.19 11.61
CA SER A 62 -5.92 -10.81 11.40
C SER A 62 -5.24 -11.71 10.35
N VAL A 63 -4.19 -11.19 9.69
CA VAL A 63 -3.37 -11.95 8.75
C VAL A 63 -1.93 -12.05 9.22
N LEU A 64 -1.32 -13.17 8.89
CA LEU A 64 0.09 -13.42 9.09
C LEU A 64 0.80 -13.24 7.75
N ILE A 65 1.86 -12.43 7.75
CA ILE A 65 2.70 -12.14 6.59
C ILE A 65 4.14 -12.41 7.01
N GLN A 66 4.85 -13.19 6.22
CA GLN A 66 6.29 -13.33 6.34
C GLN A 66 6.95 -12.11 5.69
N ASP A 67 7.92 -11.52 6.36
CA ASP A 67 8.69 -10.37 5.89
C ASP A 67 10.15 -10.65 6.23
N GLU A 68 10.90 -11.10 5.25
CA GLU A 68 12.25 -11.65 5.41
C GLU A 68 12.27 -12.86 6.38
N GLU A 69 12.98 -12.74 7.50
CA GLU A 69 13.08 -13.79 8.53
C GLU A 69 12.02 -13.65 9.64
N LEU A 70 11.12 -12.64 9.53
CA LEU A 70 10.15 -12.34 10.58
C LEU A 70 8.71 -12.63 10.14
N TYR A 71 7.93 -13.10 11.09
CA TYR A 71 6.49 -13.28 10.94
C TYR A 71 5.75 -12.11 11.59
N ARG A 72 5.00 -11.35 10.78
CA ARG A 72 4.25 -10.18 11.23
C ARG A 72 2.76 -10.47 11.20
N VAL A 73 2.07 -10.11 12.27
CA VAL A 73 0.61 -10.26 12.35
C VAL A 73 -0.02 -8.89 12.26
N TYR A 74 -0.82 -8.67 11.22
CA TYR A 74 -1.55 -7.42 10.99
C TYR A 74 -3.04 -7.62 11.29
N TYR A 75 -3.62 -6.68 12.02
CA TYR A 75 -5.06 -6.60 12.29
C TYR A 75 -5.80 -5.73 11.29
N ALA A 76 -5.16 -4.70 10.76
CA ALA A 76 -5.69 -3.85 9.69
C ALA A 76 -4.55 -3.27 8.83
N ILE A 77 -4.89 -2.91 7.59
CA ILE A 77 -4.04 -2.17 6.66
C ILE A 77 -4.94 -1.15 5.98
N LEU A 78 -4.71 0.14 6.23
CA LEU A 78 -5.60 1.22 5.84
C LEU A 78 -4.80 2.43 5.32
N HIS A 79 -5.42 3.21 4.45
CA HIS A 79 -4.88 4.45 3.90
C HIS A 79 -5.73 5.66 4.27
N ASN A 80 -7.04 5.48 4.37
CA ASN A 80 -7.97 6.57 4.64
C ASN A 80 -7.94 6.98 6.13
N ASP A 81 -7.66 8.25 6.42
CA ASP A 81 -7.56 8.79 7.78
C ASP A 81 -8.79 8.54 8.65
N LYS A 82 -10.00 8.59 8.06
CA LYS A 82 -11.24 8.32 8.79
C LYS A 82 -11.29 6.86 9.25
N ASN A 83 -10.93 5.93 8.37
CA ASN A 83 -10.91 4.51 8.67
C ASN A 83 -9.79 4.15 9.66
N ILE A 84 -8.63 4.79 9.55
CA ILE A 84 -7.53 4.67 10.52
C ILE A 84 -8.02 5.04 11.92
N LYS A 85 -8.64 6.22 12.08
CA LYS A 85 -9.18 6.68 13.38
C LYS A 85 -10.29 5.78 13.92
N LEU A 86 -11.13 5.22 13.06
CA LEU A 86 -12.17 4.26 13.47
C LEU A 86 -11.53 2.96 13.98
N MET A 87 -10.50 2.47 13.28
CA MET A 87 -9.76 1.28 13.69
C MET A 87 -8.99 1.51 15.00
N GLU A 88 -8.32 2.66 15.17
CA GLU A 88 -7.67 3.01 16.44
C GLU A 88 -8.63 2.97 17.62
N ARG A 89 -9.83 3.56 17.44
CA ARG A 89 -10.87 3.51 18.45
C ARG A 89 -11.30 2.08 18.77
N HIS A 90 -11.54 1.27 17.73
CA HIS A 90 -11.88 -0.15 17.88
C HIS A 90 -10.83 -0.92 18.66
N MET A 91 -9.53 -0.71 18.35
CA MET A 91 -8.42 -1.36 19.03
C MET A 91 -8.37 -0.96 20.51
N GLN A 92 -8.54 0.34 20.80
CA GLN A 92 -8.56 0.88 22.18
C GLN A 92 -9.74 0.33 23.00
N GLU A 93 -10.95 0.34 22.44
CA GLU A 93 -12.16 -0.16 23.10
C GLU A 93 -12.07 -1.66 23.43
N ASN A 94 -11.34 -2.43 22.62
CA ASN A 94 -11.15 -3.86 22.81
C ASN A 94 -9.83 -4.21 23.53
N ASN A 95 -9.07 -3.22 24.03
CA ASN A 95 -7.78 -3.39 24.70
C ASN A 95 -6.79 -4.22 23.87
N ILE A 96 -6.76 -4.01 22.55
CA ILE A 96 -5.83 -4.64 21.63
C ILE A 96 -4.60 -3.72 21.47
N ASN A 97 -3.44 -4.20 21.92
CA ASN A 97 -2.18 -3.47 21.73
C ASN A 97 -1.72 -3.61 20.29
N TYR A 98 -1.29 -2.51 19.70
CA TYR A 98 -0.82 -2.46 18.31
C TYR A 98 0.33 -1.49 18.15
N TYR A 99 1.07 -1.65 17.06
CA TYR A 99 2.08 -0.74 16.56
C TYR A 99 1.70 -0.31 15.15
N LEU A 100 1.80 0.98 14.84
CA LEU A 100 1.55 1.50 13.49
C LEU A 100 2.83 1.38 12.66
N LYS A 101 2.76 0.67 11.55
CA LYS A 101 3.83 0.55 10.56
C LYS A 101 3.37 1.17 9.25
N GLU A 102 4.07 2.22 8.82
CA GLU A 102 3.86 2.79 7.49
C GLU A 102 4.63 2.00 6.44
N PHE A 103 4.04 1.82 5.27
CA PHE A 103 4.65 1.22 4.10
C PHE A 103 3.97 1.69 2.81
N GLU A 104 4.66 1.54 1.70
CA GLU A 104 4.19 1.96 0.38
C GLU A 104 3.72 0.74 -0.42
N ILE A 105 2.59 0.89 -1.09
CA ILE A 105 2.11 -0.05 -2.11
C ILE A 105 2.31 0.62 -3.46
N ASN A 106 2.92 -0.10 -4.41
CA ASN A 106 3.23 0.40 -5.75
C ASN A 106 2.38 -0.27 -6.84
N ASP A 107 1.62 -1.32 -6.50
CA ASP A 107 0.73 -2.00 -7.44
C ASP A 107 -0.58 -1.25 -7.60
N MET A 108 -0.84 -0.72 -8.80
CA MET A 108 -2.02 0.09 -9.11
C MET A 108 -3.33 -0.68 -9.02
N ASN A 109 -3.32 -1.98 -9.34
CA ASN A 109 -4.52 -2.81 -9.25
C ASN A 109 -4.90 -3.02 -7.79
N LEU A 110 -3.91 -3.36 -6.96
CA LEU A 110 -4.10 -3.51 -5.53
C LEU A 110 -4.54 -2.18 -4.88
N ILE A 111 -3.88 -1.05 -5.19
CA ILE A 111 -4.26 0.28 -4.69
C ILE A 111 -5.72 0.58 -5.03
N SER A 112 -6.13 0.35 -6.29
CA SER A 112 -7.50 0.58 -6.73
C SER A 112 -8.51 -0.31 -5.97
N GLU A 113 -8.19 -1.59 -5.80
CA GLU A 113 -9.03 -2.53 -5.06
C GLU A 113 -9.18 -2.12 -3.60
N LEU A 114 -8.07 -1.85 -2.90
CA LEU A 114 -8.08 -1.44 -1.49
C LEU A 114 -8.83 -0.12 -1.30
N SER A 115 -8.62 0.86 -2.17
CA SER A 115 -9.31 2.14 -2.13
C SER A 115 -10.82 1.99 -2.31
N ASN A 116 -11.27 1.12 -3.22
CA ASN A 116 -12.69 0.84 -3.40
C ASN A 116 -13.31 0.22 -2.14
N ILE A 117 -12.61 -0.71 -1.50
CA ILE A 117 -13.09 -1.32 -0.25
C ILE A 117 -13.11 -0.28 0.88
N GLU A 118 -12.09 0.56 1.01
CA GLU A 118 -12.04 1.61 2.04
C GLU A 118 -13.13 2.66 1.86
N ASN A 119 -13.52 2.98 0.62
CA ASN A 119 -14.65 3.87 0.36
C ASN A 119 -15.96 3.28 0.88
N LEU A 120 -16.17 1.97 0.78
CA LEU A 120 -17.33 1.30 1.35
C LEU A 120 -17.31 1.28 2.89
N MET A 121 -16.12 1.28 3.50
CA MET A 121 -15.97 1.32 4.96
C MET A 121 -16.42 2.65 5.57
N ASN A 122 -16.38 3.74 4.81
CA ASN A 122 -16.69 5.09 5.33
C ASN A 122 -18.09 5.24 5.93
N ASP A 123 -19.06 4.49 5.41
CA ASP A 123 -20.45 4.53 5.83
C ASP A 123 -20.96 3.18 6.37
N ALA A 124 -20.02 2.25 6.62
CA ALA A 124 -20.34 0.92 7.09
C ALA A 124 -20.72 0.89 8.58
N SER A 125 -21.61 -0.04 8.94
CA SER A 125 -21.81 -0.42 10.35
C SER A 125 -20.54 -1.06 10.91
N SER A 126 -20.40 -1.10 12.25
CA SER A 126 -19.20 -1.67 12.89
C SER A 126 -18.91 -3.12 12.46
N SER A 127 -19.93 -3.95 12.27
CA SER A 127 -19.75 -5.34 11.80
C SER A 127 -19.27 -5.38 10.35
N LEU A 128 -19.90 -4.60 9.47
CA LEU A 128 -19.52 -4.52 8.07
C LEU A 128 -18.11 -3.92 7.90
N PHE A 129 -17.75 -2.93 8.72
CA PHE A 129 -16.41 -2.35 8.75
C PHE A 129 -15.34 -3.41 8.99
N LEU A 130 -15.54 -4.30 9.98
CA LEU A 130 -14.59 -5.37 10.27
C LEU A 130 -14.56 -6.43 9.16
N GLU A 131 -15.68 -6.75 8.52
CA GLU A 131 -15.70 -7.66 7.37
C GLU A 131 -14.93 -7.08 6.15
N LEU A 132 -15.13 -5.81 5.87
CA LEU A 132 -14.39 -5.11 4.80
C LEU A 132 -12.89 -5.04 5.11
N ASN A 133 -12.53 -4.83 6.38
CA ASN A 133 -11.14 -4.90 6.81
C ASN A 133 -10.51 -6.29 6.56
N LYS A 134 -11.23 -7.39 6.86
CA LYS A 134 -10.78 -8.75 6.54
C LYS A 134 -10.53 -8.93 5.04
N LYS A 135 -11.37 -8.33 4.20
CA LYS A 135 -11.21 -8.37 2.75
C LYS A 135 -9.94 -7.63 2.30
N ILE A 136 -9.68 -6.42 2.83
CA ILE A 136 -8.44 -5.67 2.59
C ILE A 136 -7.21 -6.53 2.93
N LEU A 137 -7.20 -7.13 4.12
CA LEU A 137 -6.10 -7.95 4.58
C LEU A 137 -5.88 -9.19 3.70
N SER A 138 -6.96 -9.80 3.22
CA SER A 138 -6.90 -10.95 2.31
C SER A 138 -6.28 -10.57 0.95
N SER A 139 -6.71 -9.44 0.36
CA SER A 139 -6.17 -8.94 -0.92
C SER A 139 -4.68 -8.60 -0.78
N TYR A 140 -4.29 -7.93 0.30
CA TYR A 140 -2.89 -7.60 0.56
C TYR A 140 -2.02 -8.84 0.77
N LYS A 141 -2.51 -9.85 1.50
CA LYS A 141 -1.80 -11.11 1.68
C LYS A 141 -1.62 -11.86 0.36
N GLY A 142 -2.65 -11.90 -0.49
CA GLY A 142 -2.56 -12.48 -1.83
C GLY A 142 -1.45 -11.84 -2.66
N TYR A 143 -1.43 -10.52 -2.72
CA TYR A 143 -0.40 -9.74 -3.40
C TYR A 143 1.03 -10.04 -2.88
N LYS A 144 1.23 -10.11 -1.57
CA LYS A 144 2.54 -10.44 -0.99
C LYS A 144 3.01 -11.85 -1.39
N ASN A 145 2.12 -12.82 -1.35
CA ASN A 145 2.44 -14.20 -1.75
C ASN A 145 2.81 -14.32 -3.24
N GLU A 146 2.18 -13.52 -4.11
CA GLU A 146 2.50 -13.49 -5.54
C GLU A 146 3.91 -12.93 -5.79
N ILE A 147 4.28 -11.83 -5.12
CA ILE A 147 5.62 -11.25 -5.25
C ILE A 147 6.70 -12.23 -4.80
N GLU A 148 6.51 -12.89 -3.66
CA GLU A 148 7.47 -13.87 -3.12
C GLU A 148 7.59 -15.12 -3.99
N SER A 149 6.56 -15.49 -4.73
CA SER A 149 6.58 -16.64 -5.66
C SER A 149 7.32 -16.37 -6.96
N VAL A 150 7.56 -15.10 -7.31
CA VAL A 150 8.22 -14.64 -8.55
C VAL A 150 9.68 -14.25 -8.31
N ALA A 151 10.09 -14.05 -7.08
CA ALA A 151 11.46 -13.70 -6.67
C ALA A 151 12.32 -14.93 -6.43
#